data_13d3b758848764bae26d153b1b00bb08
#
_entry.id   13d3b758848764bae26d153b1b00bb08
#
_cell.length_a   1.000
_cell.length_b   1.000
_cell.length_c   1.000
_cell.angle_alpha   90.00
_cell.angle_beta   90.00
_cell.angle_gamma   90.00
#
_symmetry.space_group_name_H-M   'P 1'
#
loop_
_entity.id
_entity.type
_entity.pdbx_description
1 polymer ?
#
loop_
_entity_poly.entity_id
_entity_poly.type
_entity_poly.pdbx_seq_one_letter_code
_entity_poly.pdbx_strand_id
1 'polypeptide(L)'
;MSAKSPKVAKTSKAAAPSSKAAKPSPAKARTASLPRRLAALGAVLALVVAVVAVGMAIGKSGSGSGTRKPSASGTSTADPMEGMYAQAERATSRRQDGDPLALGRKDAPVVLVEYADYQCSYCGKFTRDSQPELVRKYVDQGVLRIEFRNFPIFGKDSERAARASWAAGQQGKFWQFHDEVYAKLRKGDALAEDKLADLAGKAGVSDIDRFRSDLNGSASEEAVKKDQKEGYDLGVASTPSFLVGGRPIAGAQPMAAFDEAIAQAERAAHARKK
;
A
#
# COMPACT_ATOMS: atom_id res chain seq x y z
N MET A 1 39.08 63.88 17.84
CA MET A 1 39.98 64.00 16.65
C MET A 1 39.61 62.74 15.83
N SER A 2 39.11 62.78 14.80
CA SER A 2 38.97 63.35 13.53
C SER A 2 38.22 62.36 12.65
N ALA A 3 37.13 62.77 12.12
CA ALA A 3 36.29 62.16 11.09
C ALA A 3 37.08 61.84 9.81
N LYS A 4 36.56 60.82 9.06
CA LYS A 4 36.48 60.84 7.59
C LYS A 4 35.56 59.73 7.04
N SER A 5 34.34 60.07 6.67
CA SER A 5 33.71 59.65 5.41
C SER A 5 34.33 60.47 4.28
N PRO A 6 34.32 60.06 3.02
CA PRO A 6 33.24 59.71 2.15
C PRO A 6 33.61 58.77 0.94
N LYS A 7 32.71 58.28 0.15
CA LYS A 7 32.43 58.73 -1.24
C LYS A 7 31.41 57.82 -1.93
N VAL A 8 30.35 58.50 -2.35
CA VAL A 8 29.36 58.03 -3.34
C VAL A 8 30.05 57.94 -4.71
N ALA A 9 29.79 56.86 -5.47
CA ALA A 9 30.08 56.78 -6.91
C ALA A 9 28.90 56.16 -7.65
N LYS A 10 28.20 56.99 -8.31
CA LYS A 10 27.54 57.05 -9.62
C LYS A 10 27.13 55.76 -10.31
N THR A 11 25.82 55.71 -10.53
CA THR A 11 25.02 55.03 -11.55
C THR A 11 25.69 54.85 -12.91
N SER A 12 25.62 53.63 -13.44
CA SER A 12 25.76 53.36 -14.87
C SER A 12 24.52 52.58 -15.35
N LYS A 13 23.82 53.26 -16.28
CA LYS A 13 22.61 52.83 -16.98
C LYS A 13 23.07 52.00 -18.18
N ALA A 14 22.76 50.71 -18.20
CA ALA A 14 22.99 49.87 -19.36
C ALA A 14 21.66 49.43 -19.96
N ALA A 15 21.56 49.60 -21.28
CA ALA A 15 20.38 49.47 -22.11
C ALA A 15 20.03 48.00 -22.35
N ALA A 16 18.73 47.74 -22.48
CA ALA A 16 18.17 46.45 -22.92
C ALA A 16 18.35 46.28 -24.44
N PRO A 17 18.65 45.06 -24.93
CA PRO A 17 18.50 44.71 -26.34
C PRO A 17 17.10 44.19 -26.64
N SER A 18 16.48 44.84 -27.62
CA SER A 18 15.27 44.45 -28.33
C SER A 18 15.45 43.10 -29.04
N SER A 19 14.66 42.08 -28.71
CA SER A 19 14.60 40.84 -29.48
C SER A 19 13.35 40.78 -30.36
N LYS A 20 13.60 40.76 -31.68
CA LYS A 20 12.62 40.59 -32.75
C LYS A 20 11.90 39.21 -32.62
N ALA A 21 10.60 39.25 -32.65
CA ALA A 21 9.74 38.09 -32.77
C ALA A 21 9.97 37.36 -34.10
N ALA A 22 10.30 36.08 -34.06
CA ALA A 22 10.33 35.18 -35.19
C ALA A 22 8.98 34.44 -35.31
N LYS A 23 8.37 34.45 -36.51
CA LYS A 23 7.16 33.75 -36.87
C LYS A 23 7.38 32.23 -36.86
N PRO A 24 6.45 31.42 -36.36
CA PRO A 24 6.56 29.97 -36.49
C PRO A 24 6.15 29.49 -37.88
N SER A 25 6.98 28.63 -38.50
CA SER A 25 6.68 27.83 -39.69
C SER A 25 5.75 26.64 -39.36
N PRO A 26 4.88 26.22 -40.32
CA PRO A 26 3.97 25.11 -40.07
C PRO A 26 4.70 23.77 -40.16
N ALA A 27 4.68 23.01 -39.04
CA ALA A 27 5.18 21.65 -38.97
C ALA A 27 4.19 20.68 -39.62
N LYS A 28 4.71 19.87 -40.55
CA LYS A 28 4.02 18.78 -41.25
C LYS A 28 3.54 17.72 -40.23
N ALA A 29 2.24 17.41 -40.27
CA ALA A 29 1.64 16.31 -39.52
C ALA A 29 2.28 14.98 -39.98
N ARG A 30 3.00 14.32 -39.07
CA ARG A 30 3.38 12.91 -39.16
C ARG A 30 2.27 12.08 -38.54
N THR A 31 1.59 11.31 -39.35
CA THR A 31 0.67 10.26 -38.88
C THR A 31 1.49 9.19 -38.20
N ALA A 32 1.39 9.16 -36.84
CA ALA A 32 1.95 8.09 -36.04
C ALA A 32 0.95 6.94 -35.98
N SER A 33 1.36 5.79 -36.49
CA SER A 33 0.63 4.52 -36.38
C SER A 33 0.57 4.10 -34.92
N LEU A 34 -0.64 3.94 -34.37
CA LEU A 34 -0.87 3.39 -33.03
C LEU A 34 -0.37 1.94 -32.93
N PRO A 35 0.36 1.58 -31.88
CA PRO A 35 0.76 0.18 -31.68
C PRO A 35 -0.45 -0.67 -31.25
N ARG A 36 -0.52 -1.84 -31.81
CA ARG A 36 -1.55 -2.91 -31.68
C ARG A 36 -1.78 -3.45 -30.25
N ARG A 37 -1.39 -2.75 -29.20
CA ARG A 37 -1.49 -3.20 -27.80
C ARG A 37 -2.74 -2.73 -27.04
N LEU A 38 -3.63 -1.97 -27.67
CA LEU A 38 -4.89 -1.49 -27.04
C LEU A 38 -6.10 -2.39 -27.28
N ALA A 39 -5.96 -3.50 -27.99
CA ALA A 39 -7.07 -4.43 -28.27
C ALA A 39 -7.33 -5.45 -27.12
N ALA A 40 -6.45 -5.56 -26.13
CA ALA A 40 -6.59 -6.55 -25.06
C ALA A 40 -7.39 -6.07 -23.84
N LEU A 41 -7.56 -4.76 -23.66
CA LEU A 41 -8.27 -4.18 -22.49
C LEU A 41 -9.81 -4.12 -22.67
N GLY A 42 -10.31 -4.22 -23.90
CA GLY A 42 -11.74 -4.22 -24.17
C GLY A 42 -12.45 -5.56 -23.90
N ALA A 43 -11.72 -6.67 -23.89
CA ALA A 43 -12.32 -8.00 -23.75
C ALA A 43 -12.64 -8.37 -22.29
N VAL A 44 -11.93 -7.82 -21.32
CA VAL A 44 -12.14 -8.13 -19.90
C VAL A 44 -13.35 -7.38 -19.33
N LEU A 45 -13.61 -6.15 -19.79
CA LEU A 45 -14.77 -5.37 -19.33
C LEU A 45 -16.10 -5.92 -19.85
N ALA A 46 -16.10 -6.54 -21.04
CA ALA A 46 -17.29 -7.16 -21.62
C ALA A 46 -17.72 -8.47 -20.91
N LEU A 47 -16.75 -9.18 -20.31
CA LEU A 47 -17.02 -10.44 -19.60
C LEU A 47 -17.66 -10.21 -18.22
N VAL A 48 -17.33 -9.11 -17.55
CA VAL A 48 -17.93 -8.78 -16.23
C VAL A 48 -19.39 -8.33 -16.38
N VAL A 49 -19.75 -7.65 -17.45
CA VAL A 49 -21.14 -7.22 -17.71
C VAL A 49 -22.03 -8.40 -18.12
N ALA A 50 -21.50 -9.41 -18.81
CA ALA A 50 -22.25 -10.59 -19.22
C ALA A 50 -22.62 -11.52 -18.06
N VAL A 51 -21.82 -11.60 -17.02
CA VAL A 51 -22.07 -12.45 -15.84
C VAL A 51 -23.19 -11.86 -14.96
N VAL A 52 -23.33 -10.54 -14.90
CA VAL A 52 -24.40 -9.87 -14.13
C VAL A 52 -25.76 -9.98 -14.84
N ALA A 53 -25.80 -10.07 -16.17
CA ALA A 53 -27.05 -10.16 -16.93
C ALA A 53 -27.68 -11.56 -16.91
N VAL A 54 -26.89 -12.64 -16.72
CA VAL A 54 -27.40 -14.02 -16.65
C VAL A 54 -28.02 -14.34 -15.28
N GLY A 55 -27.60 -13.66 -14.21
CA GLY A 55 -28.14 -13.86 -12.85
C GLY A 55 -29.57 -13.33 -12.63
N MET A 56 -30.08 -12.45 -13.49
CA MET A 56 -31.43 -11.85 -13.35
C MET A 56 -32.54 -12.53 -14.17
N ALA A 57 -32.22 -13.53 -14.99
CA ALA A 57 -33.19 -14.15 -15.91
C ALA A 57 -33.79 -15.47 -15.39
N ILE A 58 -33.44 -16.01 -14.23
CA ILE A 58 -33.89 -17.31 -13.73
C ILE A 58 -34.88 -17.19 -12.54
N GLY A 59 -35.43 -16.02 -12.30
CA GLY A 59 -36.29 -15.77 -11.14
C GLY A 59 -37.78 -15.55 -11.49
N LYS A 60 -38.45 -16.32 -12.40
CA LYS A 60 -39.88 -16.28 -12.49
C LYS A 60 -40.44 -17.49 -13.24
N SER A 61 -40.89 -18.51 -12.54
CA SER A 61 -42.09 -19.33 -12.83
C SER A 61 -42.15 -20.57 -11.92
N GLY A 62 -43.30 -20.80 -11.29
CA GLY A 62 -43.71 -22.12 -10.84
C GLY A 62 -44.13 -22.21 -9.38
N SER A 63 -45.38 -21.77 -9.11
CA SER A 63 -46.15 -22.20 -7.94
C SER A 63 -46.46 -23.70 -8.07
N GLY A 64 -45.97 -24.51 -7.13
CA GLY A 64 -46.26 -25.95 -7.04
C GLY A 64 -46.09 -26.37 -5.60
N SER A 65 -47.25 -26.53 -4.90
CA SER A 65 -47.36 -27.08 -3.56
C SER A 65 -46.92 -28.54 -3.55
N GLY A 66 -45.88 -28.85 -2.79
CA GLY A 66 -45.43 -30.23 -2.56
C GLY A 66 -44.51 -30.30 -1.36
N THR A 67 -45.06 -30.64 -0.20
CA THR A 67 -44.39 -30.87 1.07
C THR A 67 -43.40 -32.03 0.95
N ARG A 68 -42.13 -31.75 0.63
CA ARG A 68 -41.04 -32.69 0.82
C ARG A 68 -40.02 -32.07 1.77
N LYS A 69 -39.90 -32.65 2.95
CA LYS A 69 -38.87 -32.37 3.94
C LYS A 69 -37.50 -32.55 3.26
N PRO A 70 -36.64 -31.52 3.14
CA PRO A 70 -35.31 -31.73 2.61
C PRO A 70 -34.49 -32.47 3.65
N SER A 71 -34.09 -33.69 3.33
CA SER A 71 -33.00 -34.37 4.00
C SER A 71 -31.73 -33.58 3.69
N ALA A 72 -31.18 -32.95 4.70
CA ALA A 72 -29.92 -32.20 4.57
C ALA A 72 -28.76 -33.19 4.42
N SER A 73 -28.56 -33.68 3.21
CA SER A 73 -27.24 -34.22 2.82
C SER A 73 -26.34 -33.02 2.58
N GLY A 74 -25.56 -32.67 3.62
CA GLY A 74 -24.59 -31.62 3.56
C GLY A 74 -23.45 -31.94 2.59
N THR A 75 -23.66 -31.70 1.32
CA THR A 75 -22.55 -31.50 0.40
C THR A 75 -22.11 -30.05 0.63
N SER A 76 -21.07 -29.87 1.45
CA SER A 76 -20.34 -28.61 1.56
C SER A 76 -19.79 -28.29 0.18
N THR A 77 -20.54 -27.55 -0.62
CA THR A 77 -20.01 -26.91 -1.81
C THR A 77 -19.03 -25.86 -1.33
N ALA A 78 -17.73 -26.22 -1.32
CA ALA A 78 -16.66 -25.28 -1.04
C ALA A 78 -16.87 -24.06 -1.96
N ASP A 79 -17.02 -22.89 -1.38
CA ASP A 79 -17.16 -21.65 -2.14
C ASP A 79 -15.98 -21.53 -3.12
N PRO A 80 -16.20 -21.45 -4.44
CA PRO A 80 -15.12 -21.33 -5.41
C PRO A 80 -14.17 -20.17 -5.10
N MET A 81 -14.67 -19.10 -4.48
CA MET A 81 -13.86 -17.96 -4.05
C MET A 81 -12.88 -18.30 -2.93
N GLU A 82 -13.21 -19.24 -2.05
CA GLU A 82 -12.30 -19.68 -0.95
C GLU A 82 -11.00 -20.28 -1.49
N GLY A 83 -11.07 -21.04 -2.58
CA GLY A 83 -9.89 -21.54 -3.27
C GLY A 83 -8.98 -20.43 -3.79
N MET A 84 -9.56 -19.39 -4.36
CA MET A 84 -8.85 -18.20 -4.87
C MET A 84 -8.22 -17.41 -3.73
N TYR A 85 -8.94 -17.18 -2.64
CA TYR A 85 -8.41 -16.47 -1.46
C TYR A 85 -7.26 -17.25 -0.83
N ALA A 86 -7.38 -18.56 -0.69
CA ALA A 86 -6.30 -19.41 -0.18
C ALA A 86 -5.06 -19.38 -1.10
N GLN A 87 -5.23 -19.28 -2.40
CA GLN A 87 -4.13 -19.12 -3.35
C GLN A 87 -3.50 -17.74 -3.21
N ALA A 88 -4.29 -16.67 -3.13
CA ALA A 88 -3.80 -15.31 -2.92
C ALA A 88 -3.02 -15.19 -1.60
N GLU A 89 -3.54 -15.74 -0.50
CA GLU A 89 -2.84 -15.77 0.78
C GLU A 89 -1.48 -16.46 0.66
N ARG A 90 -1.41 -17.64 0.04
CA ARG A 90 -0.13 -18.36 -0.16
C ARG A 90 0.86 -17.61 -1.04
N ALA A 91 0.37 -16.84 -2.01
CA ALA A 91 1.21 -16.07 -2.92
C ALA A 91 1.78 -14.81 -2.27
N THR A 92 1.10 -14.22 -1.28
CA THR A 92 1.42 -12.90 -0.73
C THR A 92 1.95 -12.93 0.70
N SER A 93 1.55 -13.92 1.50
CA SER A 93 2.06 -14.05 2.87
C SER A 93 3.48 -14.63 2.87
N ARG A 94 4.42 -13.87 3.42
CA ARG A 94 5.83 -14.30 3.48
C ARG A 94 6.10 -15.23 4.64
N ARG A 95 5.39 -15.07 5.75
CA ARG A 95 5.53 -15.88 6.98
C ARG A 95 7.00 -16.16 7.34
N GLN A 96 7.87 -15.16 7.12
CA GLN A 96 9.30 -15.25 7.38
C GLN A 96 9.57 -15.11 8.87
N ASP A 97 10.49 -15.93 9.42
CA ASP A 97 10.98 -15.76 10.79
C ASP A 97 11.83 -14.51 10.88
N GLY A 98 11.62 -13.73 11.96
CA GLY A 98 12.41 -12.53 12.19
C GLY A 98 12.17 -11.41 11.19
N ASP A 99 11.07 -11.46 10.38
CA ASP A 99 10.72 -10.36 9.50
C ASP A 99 10.42 -9.10 10.33
N PRO A 100 11.26 -8.06 10.24
CA PRO A 100 11.08 -6.84 11.04
C PRO A 100 9.82 -6.05 10.66
N LEU A 101 9.29 -6.27 9.45
CA LEU A 101 8.08 -5.64 8.95
C LEU A 101 6.81 -6.45 9.28
N ALA A 102 6.94 -7.47 10.10
CA ALA A 102 5.82 -8.27 10.52
C ALA A 102 5.52 -8.14 12.01
N LEU A 103 4.24 -8.24 12.37
CA LEU A 103 3.75 -8.22 13.73
C LEU A 103 2.88 -9.46 13.97
N GLY A 104 3.10 -10.13 15.09
CA GLY A 104 2.40 -11.38 15.43
C GLY A 104 3.14 -12.64 15.03
N ARG A 105 2.56 -13.77 15.39
CA ARG A 105 3.20 -15.08 15.24
C ARG A 105 3.27 -15.50 13.78
N LYS A 106 4.35 -16.17 13.39
CA LYS A 106 4.54 -16.73 12.05
C LYS A 106 3.44 -17.75 11.67
N ASP A 107 3.01 -18.55 12.64
CA ASP A 107 2.02 -19.62 12.50
C ASP A 107 0.57 -19.15 12.77
N ALA A 108 0.32 -17.85 12.93
CA ALA A 108 -1.04 -17.32 13.06
C ALA A 108 -1.92 -17.80 11.90
N PRO A 109 -3.16 -18.25 12.17
CA PRO A 109 -4.04 -18.81 11.14
C PRO A 109 -4.39 -17.82 10.03
N VAL A 110 -4.39 -16.51 10.31
CA VAL A 110 -4.72 -15.47 9.35
C VAL A 110 -3.53 -14.52 9.17
N VAL A 111 -3.23 -14.14 7.91
CA VAL A 111 -2.30 -13.06 7.59
C VAL A 111 -3.05 -11.88 6.99
N LEU A 112 -2.78 -10.70 7.50
CA LEU A 112 -3.14 -9.42 6.89
C LEU A 112 -1.88 -8.86 6.24
N VAL A 113 -1.87 -8.73 4.92
CA VAL A 113 -0.83 -8.00 4.17
C VAL A 113 -1.34 -6.59 3.92
N GLU A 114 -0.57 -5.59 4.32
CA GLU A 114 -0.89 -4.16 4.15
C GLU A 114 0.06 -3.51 3.15
N TYR A 115 -0.46 -2.94 2.07
CA TYR A 115 0.27 -2.07 1.14
C TYR A 115 0.01 -0.62 1.50
N ALA A 116 1.04 0.11 1.95
CA ALA A 116 0.87 1.46 2.49
C ALA A 116 1.98 2.43 2.07
N ASP A 117 1.63 3.72 2.08
CA ASP A 117 2.49 4.85 1.76
C ASP A 117 2.51 5.85 2.93
N TYR A 118 3.68 6.30 3.32
CA TYR A 118 3.86 7.21 4.46
C TYR A 118 3.31 8.62 4.26
N GLN A 119 3.01 9.04 3.02
CA GLN A 119 2.31 10.30 2.75
C GLN A 119 0.80 10.14 2.64
N CYS A 120 0.28 8.91 2.69
CA CYS A 120 -1.14 8.64 2.59
C CYS A 120 -1.85 8.93 3.91
N SER A 121 -2.83 9.86 3.88
CA SER A 121 -3.62 10.22 5.05
C SER A 121 -4.47 9.08 5.58
N TYR A 122 -4.99 8.23 4.69
CA TYR A 122 -5.80 7.06 5.05
C TYR A 122 -4.95 5.92 5.63
N CYS A 123 -3.67 5.77 5.22
CA CYS A 123 -2.74 4.85 5.88
C CYS A 123 -2.50 5.30 7.33
N GLY A 124 -2.19 6.59 7.53
CA GLY A 124 -2.04 7.13 8.88
C GLY A 124 -3.33 7.04 9.71
N LYS A 125 -4.51 7.17 9.09
CA LYS A 125 -5.78 6.93 9.79
C LYS A 125 -5.89 5.48 10.25
N PHE A 126 -5.64 4.52 9.38
CA PHE A 126 -5.67 3.09 9.73
C PHE A 126 -4.70 2.77 10.88
N THR A 127 -3.45 3.25 10.78
CA THR A 127 -2.41 3.04 11.80
C THR A 127 -2.83 3.56 13.18
N ARG A 128 -3.47 4.73 13.26
CA ARG A 128 -3.85 5.33 14.54
C ARG A 128 -5.15 4.79 15.11
N ASP A 129 -6.13 4.47 14.24
CA ASP A 129 -7.49 4.18 14.67
C ASP A 129 -7.76 2.67 14.73
N SER A 130 -7.37 1.92 13.69
CA SER A 130 -7.76 0.51 13.51
C SER A 130 -6.66 -0.48 13.91
N GLN A 131 -5.41 -0.21 13.55
CA GLN A 131 -4.30 -1.13 13.81
C GLN A 131 -4.11 -1.47 15.31
N PRO A 132 -4.19 -0.52 16.28
CA PRO A 132 -4.07 -0.84 17.70
C PRO A 132 -5.18 -1.78 18.19
N GLU A 133 -6.37 -1.68 17.61
CA GLU A 133 -7.47 -2.58 17.93
C GLU A 133 -7.25 -3.97 17.36
N LEU A 134 -6.80 -4.07 16.10
CA LEU A 134 -6.42 -5.34 15.49
C LEU A 134 -5.33 -6.06 16.27
N VAL A 135 -4.34 -5.30 16.77
CA VAL A 135 -3.25 -5.86 17.58
C VAL A 135 -3.82 -6.49 18.85
N ARG A 136 -4.56 -5.71 19.65
CA ARG A 136 -5.13 -6.21 20.92
C ARG A 136 -6.09 -7.36 20.73
N LYS A 137 -6.93 -7.31 19.69
CA LYS A 137 -8.03 -8.26 19.50
C LYS A 137 -7.58 -9.58 18.84
N TYR A 138 -6.59 -9.52 17.97
CA TYR A 138 -6.24 -10.66 17.13
C TYR A 138 -4.75 -11.01 17.14
N VAL A 139 -3.84 -10.02 17.11
CA VAL A 139 -2.40 -10.31 17.07
C VAL A 139 -1.94 -10.86 18.41
N ASP A 140 -2.29 -10.20 19.52
CA ASP A 140 -1.92 -10.63 20.87
C ASP A 140 -2.55 -11.98 21.23
N GLN A 141 -3.66 -12.33 20.60
CA GLN A 141 -4.31 -13.63 20.73
C GLN A 141 -3.73 -14.72 19.81
N GLY A 142 -2.76 -14.37 18.97
CA GLY A 142 -2.11 -15.29 18.04
C GLY A 142 -2.97 -15.70 16.84
N VAL A 143 -4.09 -15.02 16.60
CA VAL A 143 -5.02 -15.27 15.48
C VAL A 143 -4.54 -14.59 14.20
N LEU A 144 -3.99 -13.38 14.32
CA LEU A 144 -3.58 -12.55 13.20
C LEU A 144 -2.07 -12.32 13.20
N ARG A 145 -1.48 -12.35 11.99
CA ARG A 145 -0.20 -11.77 11.67
C ARG A 145 -0.39 -10.61 10.71
N ILE A 146 0.19 -9.46 10.99
CA ILE A 146 0.24 -8.32 10.08
C ILE A 146 1.60 -8.32 9.38
N GLU A 147 1.61 -8.18 8.06
CA GLU A 147 2.82 -8.05 7.25
C GLU A 147 2.74 -6.77 6.42
N PHE A 148 3.60 -5.82 6.72
CA PHE A 148 3.65 -4.53 6.03
C PHE A 148 4.42 -4.64 4.71
N ARG A 149 3.96 -3.92 3.68
CA ARG A 149 4.59 -3.75 2.38
C ARG A 149 4.74 -2.27 2.10
N ASN A 150 5.96 -1.83 1.89
CA ASN A 150 6.24 -0.48 1.45
C ASN A 150 5.73 -0.27 0.02
N PHE A 151 4.71 0.57 -0.13
CA PHE A 151 4.10 0.85 -1.44
C PHE A 151 4.05 2.36 -1.72
N PRO A 152 5.22 3.03 -1.88
CA PRO A 152 5.31 4.47 -2.09
C PRO A 152 4.79 4.86 -3.47
N ILE A 153 3.61 5.52 -3.51
CA ILE A 153 2.95 5.98 -4.75
C ILE A 153 2.92 7.51 -4.89
N PHE A 154 3.29 8.25 -3.85
CA PHE A 154 3.28 9.71 -3.86
C PHE A 154 4.67 10.34 -4.10
N GLY A 155 5.57 9.60 -4.76
CA GLY A 155 6.86 10.12 -5.24
C GLY A 155 8.01 9.98 -4.25
N LYS A 156 9.07 10.77 -4.49
CA LYS A 156 10.38 10.60 -3.86
C LYS A 156 10.39 10.68 -2.33
N ASP A 157 9.54 11.49 -1.75
CA ASP A 157 9.47 11.62 -0.29
C ASP A 157 8.83 10.39 0.34
N SER A 158 7.84 9.78 -0.32
CA SER A 158 7.28 8.48 0.08
C SER A 158 8.31 7.37 -0.04
N GLU A 159 9.07 7.34 -1.14
CA GLU A 159 10.14 6.35 -1.33
C GLU A 159 11.21 6.49 -0.25
N ARG A 160 11.63 7.72 0.07
CA ARG A 160 12.59 7.97 1.15
C ARG A 160 12.07 7.48 2.50
N ALA A 161 10.80 7.78 2.84
CA ALA A 161 10.19 7.32 4.08
C ALA A 161 10.06 5.79 4.13
N ALA A 162 9.74 5.14 3.01
CA ALA A 162 9.70 3.68 2.89
C ALA A 162 11.09 3.05 3.12
N ARG A 163 12.14 3.60 2.53
CA ARG A 163 13.53 3.15 2.75
C ARG A 163 13.97 3.38 4.19
N ALA A 164 13.57 4.52 4.78
CA ALA A 164 13.84 4.82 6.19
C ALA A 164 13.17 3.81 7.13
N SER A 165 11.93 3.41 6.84
CA SER A 165 11.23 2.40 7.65
C SER A 165 11.93 1.03 7.58
N TRP A 166 12.39 0.64 6.40
CA TRP A 166 13.20 -0.55 6.22
C TRP A 166 14.49 -0.48 7.04
N ALA A 167 15.21 0.67 6.97
CA ALA A 167 16.46 0.89 7.72
C ALA A 167 16.25 0.81 9.25
N ALA A 168 15.16 1.38 9.77
CA ALA A 168 14.77 1.21 11.17
C ALA A 168 14.51 -0.26 11.52
N GLY A 169 13.92 -1.00 10.60
CA GLY A 169 13.69 -2.44 10.71
C GLY A 169 14.98 -3.25 10.87
N GLN A 170 16.08 -2.85 10.20
CA GLN A 170 17.39 -3.51 10.34
C GLN A 170 17.98 -3.40 11.76
N GLN A 171 17.40 -2.53 12.59
CA GLN A 171 17.76 -2.38 14.01
C GLN A 171 16.58 -2.79 14.94
N GLY A 172 15.58 -3.53 14.41
CA GLY A 172 14.44 -4.04 15.16
C GLY A 172 13.48 -2.94 15.63
N LYS A 173 13.46 -1.78 14.93
CA LYS A 173 12.67 -0.60 15.30
C LYS A 173 11.65 -0.20 14.23
N PHE A 174 11.27 -1.15 13.35
CA PHE A 174 10.31 -0.87 12.28
C PHE A 174 9.00 -0.31 12.80
N TRP A 175 8.33 -1.01 13.73
CA TRP A 175 6.99 -0.63 14.18
C TRP A 175 7.00 0.66 14.99
N GLN A 176 8.00 0.89 15.83
CA GLN A 176 8.18 2.14 16.55
C GLN A 176 8.40 3.32 15.60
N PHE A 177 9.22 3.12 14.56
CA PHE A 177 9.45 4.14 13.54
C PHE A 177 8.19 4.39 12.70
N HIS A 178 7.51 3.34 12.29
CA HIS A 178 6.24 3.39 11.58
C HIS A 178 5.21 4.24 12.33
N ASP A 179 5.03 3.99 13.62
CA ASP A 179 4.09 4.75 14.46
C ASP A 179 4.50 6.21 14.60
N GLU A 180 5.79 6.51 14.77
CA GLU A 180 6.32 7.88 14.81
C GLU A 180 6.06 8.63 13.50
N VAL A 181 6.23 8.00 12.33
CA VAL A 181 5.95 8.64 11.04
C VAL A 181 4.46 8.90 10.87
N TYR A 182 3.61 7.94 11.22
CA TYR A 182 2.16 8.06 11.08
C TYR A 182 1.46 8.79 12.23
N ALA A 183 2.17 9.17 13.30
CA ALA A 183 1.58 9.94 14.42
C ALA A 183 0.88 11.21 13.96
N LYS A 184 1.35 11.81 12.85
CA LYS A 184 0.68 12.90 12.14
C LYS A 184 0.97 12.82 10.64
N LEU A 185 0.12 13.44 9.82
CA LEU A 185 0.38 13.52 8.38
C LEU A 185 1.67 14.33 8.11
N ARG A 186 2.60 13.71 7.36
CA ARG A 186 3.85 14.33 6.93
C ARG A 186 3.94 14.32 5.41
N LYS A 187 4.48 15.41 4.83
CA LYS A 187 4.71 15.55 3.38
C LYS A 187 5.94 16.41 3.14
N GLY A 188 6.56 16.24 1.97
CA GLY A 188 7.68 17.08 1.53
C GLY A 188 8.83 17.11 2.54
N ASP A 189 9.26 18.28 2.92
CA ASP A 189 10.41 18.51 3.83
C ASP A 189 10.25 17.85 5.21
N ALA A 190 9.01 17.55 5.64
CA ALA A 190 8.78 16.80 6.87
C ALA A 190 9.21 15.32 6.78
N LEU A 191 9.54 14.84 5.57
CA LEU A 191 10.12 13.54 5.28
C LEU A 191 11.54 13.65 4.69
N ALA A 192 12.22 14.80 4.87
CA ALA A 192 13.63 14.93 4.56
C ALA A 192 14.47 13.99 5.45
N GLU A 193 15.66 13.61 4.99
CA GLU A 193 16.48 12.60 5.65
C GLU A 193 16.80 12.94 7.11
N ASP A 194 17.14 14.21 7.41
CA ASP A 194 17.39 14.65 8.79
C ASP A 194 16.15 14.50 9.68
N LYS A 195 14.95 14.80 9.16
CA LYS A 195 13.68 14.61 9.88
C LYS A 195 13.35 13.15 10.11
N LEU A 196 13.66 12.28 9.14
CA LEU A 196 13.49 10.84 9.31
C LEU A 196 14.49 10.28 10.31
N ALA A 197 15.74 10.79 10.34
CA ALA A 197 16.72 10.42 11.35
C ALA A 197 16.31 10.88 12.77
N ASP A 198 15.73 12.07 12.90
CA ASP A 198 15.14 12.54 14.18
C ASP A 198 14.01 11.61 14.65
N LEU A 199 13.15 11.17 13.74
CA LEU A 199 12.07 10.21 14.04
C LEU A 199 12.62 8.83 14.40
N ALA A 200 13.69 8.38 13.72
CA ALA A 200 14.36 7.13 14.04
C ALA A 200 14.96 7.14 15.47
N GLY A 201 15.59 8.24 15.85
CA GLY A 201 16.07 8.43 17.24
C GLY A 201 14.93 8.36 18.26
N LYS A 202 13.78 9.00 18.00
CA LYS A 202 12.58 8.93 18.85
C LYS A 202 12.02 7.51 18.93
N ALA A 203 12.07 6.76 17.84
CA ALA A 203 11.66 5.36 17.77
C ALA A 203 12.63 4.41 18.49
N GLY A 204 13.76 4.92 18.98
CA GLY A 204 14.76 4.13 19.71
C GLY A 204 15.75 3.38 18.78
N VAL A 205 15.93 3.85 17.54
CA VAL A 205 17.04 3.41 16.68
C VAL A 205 18.35 3.88 17.34
N SER A 206 19.23 2.96 17.67
CA SER A 206 20.43 3.24 18.46
C SER A 206 21.61 3.76 17.63
N ASP A 207 21.73 3.30 16.39
CA ASP A 207 22.81 3.67 15.46
C ASP A 207 22.24 4.48 14.29
N ILE A 208 22.27 5.80 14.44
CA ILE A 208 21.73 6.73 13.44
C ILE A 208 22.61 6.81 12.20
N ASP A 209 23.92 6.64 12.32
CA ASP A 209 24.83 6.66 11.16
C ASP A 209 24.59 5.41 10.29
N ARG A 210 24.44 4.25 10.92
CA ARG A 210 24.02 3.02 10.23
C ARG A 210 22.64 3.18 9.61
N PHE A 211 21.68 3.78 10.32
CA PHE A 211 20.34 4.04 9.77
C PHE A 211 20.41 4.89 8.49
N ARG A 212 21.22 5.97 8.46
CA ARG A 212 21.41 6.79 7.26
C ARG A 212 22.09 6.01 6.14
N SER A 213 23.09 5.21 6.44
CA SER A 213 23.75 4.33 5.48
C SER A 213 22.77 3.33 4.88
N ASP A 214 22.00 2.65 5.72
CA ASP A 214 20.98 1.66 5.30
C ASP A 214 19.86 2.32 4.48
N LEU A 215 19.39 3.50 4.89
CA LEU A 215 18.40 4.27 4.16
C LEU A 215 18.87 4.61 2.73
N ASN A 216 20.13 5.00 2.56
CA ASN A 216 20.70 5.40 1.27
C ASN A 216 21.29 4.22 0.47
N GLY A 217 21.37 3.04 1.06
CA GLY A 217 21.93 1.84 0.46
C GLY A 217 21.02 1.19 -0.59
N SER A 218 21.60 0.38 -1.48
CA SER A 218 20.85 -0.37 -2.50
C SER A 218 19.89 -1.40 -1.89
N ALA A 219 20.23 -1.97 -0.73
CA ALA A 219 19.38 -2.98 -0.08
C ALA A 219 18.00 -2.45 0.30
N SER A 220 17.89 -1.21 0.82
CA SER A 220 16.61 -0.58 1.10
C SER A 220 15.82 -0.28 -0.17
N GLU A 221 16.51 0.16 -1.23
CA GLU A 221 15.89 0.43 -2.53
C GLU A 221 15.32 -0.86 -3.14
N GLU A 222 16.09 -1.94 -3.14
CA GLU A 222 15.67 -3.24 -3.65
C GLU A 222 14.48 -3.81 -2.85
N ALA A 223 14.50 -3.69 -1.53
CA ALA A 223 13.40 -4.12 -0.66
C ALA A 223 12.10 -3.37 -0.97
N VAL A 224 12.15 -2.04 -1.09
CA VAL A 224 10.99 -1.22 -1.43
C VAL A 224 10.49 -1.53 -2.85
N LYS A 225 11.38 -1.65 -3.83
CA LYS A 225 11.02 -2.03 -5.21
C LYS A 225 10.37 -3.42 -5.28
N LYS A 226 10.84 -4.37 -4.47
CA LYS A 226 10.24 -5.70 -4.38
C LYS A 226 8.79 -5.62 -3.89
N ASP A 227 8.54 -4.86 -2.82
CA ASP A 227 7.20 -4.67 -2.28
C ASP A 227 6.27 -3.95 -3.27
N GLN A 228 6.78 -2.89 -3.93
CA GLN A 228 6.03 -2.18 -4.98
C GLN A 228 5.68 -3.09 -6.16
N LYS A 229 6.66 -3.87 -6.63
CA LYS A 229 6.42 -4.80 -7.74
C LYS A 229 5.36 -5.82 -7.36
N GLU A 230 5.43 -6.41 -6.17
CA GLU A 230 4.42 -7.34 -5.65
C GLU A 230 3.02 -6.71 -5.67
N GLY A 231 2.89 -5.49 -5.17
CA GLY A 231 1.61 -4.77 -5.16
C GLY A 231 1.09 -4.49 -6.58
N TYR A 232 1.93 -4.01 -7.49
CA TYR A 232 1.52 -3.75 -8.89
C TYR A 232 1.14 -5.03 -9.63
N ASP A 233 1.85 -6.13 -9.43
CA ASP A 233 1.53 -7.43 -10.04
C ASP A 233 0.15 -7.95 -9.55
N LEU A 234 -0.26 -7.59 -8.35
CA LEU A 234 -1.57 -7.89 -7.76
C LEU A 234 -2.67 -6.88 -8.12
N GLY A 235 -2.33 -5.82 -8.87
CA GLY A 235 -3.28 -4.78 -9.25
C GLY A 235 -3.60 -3.77 -8.14
N VAL A 236 -2.75 -3.65 -7.11
CA VAL A 236 -2.87 -2.60 -6.09
C VAL A 236 -2.71 -1.24 -6.76
N ALA A 237 -3.73 -0.40 -6.71
CA ALA A 237 -3.78 0.90 -7.37
C ALA A 237 -3.91 2.08 -6.39
N SER A 238 -4.09 1.81 -5.10
CA SER A 238 -4.27 2.84 -4.06
C SER A 238 -3.80 2.33 -2.69
N THR A 239 -3.59 3.27 -1.76
CA THR A 239 -3.20 2.98 -0.38
C THR A 239 -4.20 3.58 0.64
N PRO A 240 -4.40 2.92 1.79
CA PRO A 240 -3.95 1.56 2.07
C PRO A 240 -4.76 0.54 1.27
N SER A 241 -4.14 -0.59 0.93
CA SER A 241 -4.83 -1.77 0.40
C SER A 241 -4.40 -2.98 1.23
N PHE A 242 -5.33 -3.88 1.47
CA PHE A 242 -5.09 -5.03 2.35
C PHE A 242 -5.51 -6.33 1.68
N LEU A 243 -4.84 -7.41 2.06
CA LEU A 243 -5.28 -8.79 1.83
C LEU A 243 -5.40 -9.50 3.18
N VAL A 244 -6.60 -9.86 3.59
CA VAL A 244 -6.88 -10.55 4.86
C VAL A 244 -7.19 -12.02 4.56
N GLY A 245 -6.25 -12.91 4.82
CA GLY A 245 -6.39 -14.31 4.39
C GLY A 245 -6.63 -14.41 2.88
N GLY A 246 -5.98 -13.54 2.09
CA GLY A 246 -6.16 -13.42 0.64
C GLY A 246 -7.38 -12.62 0.17
N ARG A 247 -8.28 -12.20 1.08
CA ARG A 247 -9.46 -11.38 0.76
C ARG A 247 -9.10 -9.90 0.65
N PRO A 248 -9.39 -9.21 -0.47
CA PRO A 248 -9.02 -7.83 -0.64
C PRO A 248 -9.92 -6.88 0.18
N ILE A 249 -9.30 -5.90 0.83
CA ILE A 249 -9.97 -4.74 1.43
C ILE A 249 -9.26 -3.49 0.90
N ALA A 250 -10.03 -2.58 0.30
CA ALA A 250 -9.51 -1.32 -0.23
C ALA A 250 -9.80 -0.16 0.75
N GLY A 251 -8.76 0.62 1.07
CA GLY A 251 -8.87 1.79 1.94
C GLY A 251 -9.01 1.46 3.43
N ALA A 252 -8.94 2.51 4.26
CA ALA A 252 -9.13 2.41 5.71
C ALA A 252 -10.61 2.21 6.05
N GLN A 253 -11.11 0.99 5.85
CA GLN A 253 -12.48 0.62 6.17
C GLN A 253 -12.73 0.62 7.69
N PRO A 254 -14.01 0.68 8.14
CA PRO A 254 -14.37 0.48 9.54
C PRO A 254 -13.91 -0.88 10.08
N MET A 255 -13.63 -0.98 11.39
CA MET A 255 -13.19 -2.22 12.04
C MET A 255 -14.08 -3.43 11.73
N ALA A 256 -15.40 -3.24 11.62
CA ALA A 256 -16.32 -4.33 11.29
C ALA A 256 -15.97 -5.07 10.00
N ALA A 257 -15.42 -4.38 8.99
CA ALA A 257 -14.99 -5.02 7.74
C ALA A 257 -13.76 -5.91 7.94
N PHE A 258 -12.83 -5.49 8.79
CA PHE A 258 -11.67 -6.30 9.16
C PHE A 258 -12.09 -7.48 10.05
N ASP A 259 -12.97 -7.26 11.02
CA ASP A 259 -13.52 -8.31 11.89
C ASP A 259 -14.17 -9.43 11.07
N GLU A 260 -15.01 -9.06 10.10
CA GLU A 260 -15.67 -10.02 9.22
C GLU A 260 -14.67 -10.79 8.36
N ALA A 261 -13.73 -10.09 7.72
CA ALA A 261 -12.72 -10.73 6.88
C ALA A 261 -11.81 -11.67 7.67
N ILE A 262 -11.40 -11.29 8.88
CA ILE A 262 -10.58 -12.14 9.76
C ILE A 262 -11.38 -13.37 10.16
N ALA A 263 -12.64 -13.23 10.59
CA ALA A 263 -13.48 -14.34 10.98
C ALA A 263 -13.72 -15.33 9.81
N GLN A 264 -13.90 -14.84 8.59
CA GLN A 264 -14.04 -15.68 7.40
C GLN A 264 -12.74 -16.43 7.10
N ALA A 265 -11.59 -15.71 7.14
CA ALA A 265 -10.28 -16.29 6.88
C ALA A 265 -9.91 -17.37 7.93
N GLU A 266 -10.23 -17.14 9.20
CA GLU A 266 -10.00 -18.08 10.29
C GLU A 266 -10.81 -19.38 10.10
N ARG A 267 -12.11 -19.26 9.79
CA ARG A 267 -12.95 -20.43 9.48
C ARG A 267 -12.39 -21.24 8.30
N ALA A 268 -11.96 -20.55 7.24
CA ALA A 268 -11.37 -21.22 6.08
C ALA A 268 -10.03 -21.89 6.42
N ALA A 269 -9.19 -21.26 7.25
CA ALA A 269 -7.94 -21.85 7.72
C ALA A 269 -8.18 -23.12 8.56
N HIS A 270 -9.18 -23.11 9.43
CA HIS A 270 -9.56 -24.30 10.20
C HIS A 270 -10.13 -25.43 9.34
N ALA A 271 -10.92 -25.09 8.32
CA ALA A 271 -11.47 -26.12 7.39
C ALA A 271 -10.38 -26.82 6.57
N ARG A 272 -9.29 -26.09 6.23
CA ARG A 272 -8.15 -26.65 5.49
C ARG A 272 -7.25 -27.58 6.31
N LYS A 273 -7.37 -27.58 7.64
CA LYS A 273 -6.57 -28.43 8.55
C LYS A 273 -7.25 -29.76 8.88
N LYS A 274 -8.52 -29.92 8.51
CA LYS A 274 -9.32 -31.15 8.69
C LYS A 274 -9.24 -32.03 7.45
#